data_62557cbc633e963a79823202f94e4c14
#
_entry.id   62557cbc633e963a79823202f94e4c14
#
_cell.length_a   1.000
_cell.length_b   1.000
_cell.length_c   1.000
_cell.angle_alpha   90.00
_cell.angle_beta   90.00
_cell.angle_gamma   90.00
#
_symmetry.space_group_name_H-M   'P 1'
#
loop_
_entity.id
_entity.type
_entity.pdbx_description
1 polymer ?
#
loop_
_entity_poly.entity_id
_entity_poly.type
_entity_poly.pdbx_seq_one_letter_code
_entity_poly.pdbx_strand_id
1 'polypeptide(L)'
;EEYFDGKNEKSNSEYEWLVDNASKFGFCQVYTEKGEGKRQTGYNEEKWHWSYMPLSSDYLKKYNELITYSDISGFSASEFAEELNIIKEFVFGISGKCN
;
A
#
# COMPACT_ATOMS: atom_id res chain seq x y z
N GLU A 1 -7.52 -9.19 -8.66
CA GLU A 1 -7.50 -7.90 -9.39
C GLU A 1 -8.78 -7.74 -10.23
N GLU A 2 -9.06 -8.64 -11.16
CA GLU A 2 -10.26 -8.60 -12.01
C GLU A 2 -11.58 -8.61 -11.22
N TYR A 3 -11.60 -9.19 -10.03
CA TYR A 3 -12.78 -9.22 -9.18
C TYR A 3 -13.24 -7.82 -8.75
N PHE A 4 -12.31 -6.90 -8.51
CA PHE A 4 -12.60 -5.52 -8.07
C PHE A 4 -12.49 -4.49 -9.20
N ASP A 5 -12.73 -4.90 -10.44
CA ASP A 5 -12.61 -4.03 -11.64
C ASP A 5 -13.75 -3.03 -11.83
N GLY A 6 -14.73 -3.03 -10.94
CA GLY A 6 -15.89 -2.16 -10.98
C GLY A 6 -17.05 -2.64 -11.87
N LYS A 7 -16.90 -3.80 -12.52
CA LYS A 7 -17.93 -4.34 -13.43
C LYS A 7 -18.90 -5.31 -12.75
N ASN A 8 -18.59 -5.73 -11.53
CA ASN A 8 -19.36 -6.72 -10.79
C ASN A 8 -20.00 -6.07 -9.56
N GLU A 9 -21.35 -6.04 -9.52
CA GLU A 9 -22.11 -5.43 -8.40
C GLU A 9 -21.79 -6.07 -7.04
N LYS A 10 -21.57 -7.39 -7.00
CA LYS A 10 -21.23 -8.09 -5.77
C LYS A 10 -19.87 -7.65 -5.24
N SER A 11 -18.84 -7.58 -6.08
CA SER A 11 -17.52 -7.13 -5.67
C SER A 11 -17.50 -5.66 -5.26
N ASN A 12 -18.33 -4.82 -5.90
CA ASN A 12 -18.47 -3.43 -5.53
C ASN A 12 -19.09 -3.29 -4.13
N SER A 13 -20.14 -4.02 -3.82
CA SER A 13 -20.76 -3.97 -2.49
C SER A 13 -19.86 -4.55 -1.41
N GLU A 14 -19.06 -5.57 -1.70
CA GLU A 14 -18.03 -6.09 -0.78
C GLU A 14 -16.92 -5.07 -0.53
N TYR A 15 -16.47 -4.38 -1.57
CA TYR A 15 -15.47 -3.32 -1.43
C TYR A 15 -16.01 -2.14 -0.61
N GLU A 16 -17.22 -1.68 -0.88
CA GLU A 16 -17.88 -0.63 -0.09
C GLU A 16 -17.99 -1.04 1.39
N TRP A 17 -18.36 -2.30 1.66
CA TRP A 17 -18.40 -2.81 3.03
C TRP A 17 -17.01 -2.78 3.68
N LEU A 18 -15.95 -3.17 2.96
CA LEU A 18 -14.57 -3.09 3.46
C LEU A 18 -14.17 -1.64 3.77
N VAL A 19 -14.48 -0.69 2.88
CA VAL A 19 -14.19 0.73 3.08
C VAL A 19 -14.83 1.24 4.38
N ASP A 20 -16.06 0.85 4.66
CA ASP A 20 -16.83 1.31 5.82
C ASP A 20 -16.49 0.59 7.13
N ASN A 21 -16.00 -0.65 7.05
CA ASN A 21 -15.90 -1.51 8.21
C ASN A 21 -14.51 -2.04 8.53
N ALA A 22 -13.61 -2.18 7.55
CA ALA A 22 -12.33 -2.86 7.74
C ALA A 22 -11.48 -2.24 8.88
N SER A 23 -11.54 -0.92 9.05
CA SER A 23 -10.84 -0.20 10.13
C SER A 23 -11.27 -0.64 11.53
N LYS A 24 -12.52 -1.05 11.69
CA LYS A 24 -13.06 -1.56 12.98
C LYS A 24 -12.40 -2.89 13.38
N PHE A 25 -11.84 -3.60 12.41
CA PHE A 25 -11.12 -4.87 12.58
C PHE A 25 -9.60 -4.71 12.47
N GLY A 26 -9.12 -3.46 12.43
CA GLY A 26 -7.68 -3.17 12.38
C GLY A 26 -7.08 -3.22 10.98
N PHE A 27 -7.88 -3.20 9.92
CA PHE A 27 -7.37 -3.21 8.54
C PHE A 27 -7.44 -1.83 7.89
N CYS A 28 -6.48 -1.55 7.01
CA CYS A 28 -6.47 -0.38 6.13
C CYS A 28 -6.20 -0.78 4.69
N GLN A 29 -6.80 -0.07 3.73
CA GLN A 29 -6.44 -0.21 2.31
C GLN A 29 -5.09 0.46 2.08
N VAL A 30 -4.12 -0.31 1.58
CA VAL A 30 -2.73 0.15 1.43
C VAL A 30 -2.60 1.16 0.30
N TYR A 31 -3.08 0.82 -0.89
CA TYR A 31 -3.04 1.70 -2.05
C TYR A 31 -4.44 2.18 -2.43
N THR A 32 -4.80 3.33 -1.87
CA THR A 32 -6.01 4.07 -2.23
C THR A 32 -5.82 4.82 -3.55
N GLU A 33 -6.89 5.35 -4.11
CA GLU A 33 -6.84 6.19 -5.31
C GLU A 33 -5.81 7.33 -5.19
N LYS A 34 -5.10 7.61 -6.28
CA LYS A 34 -4.19 8.77 -6.41
C LYS A 34 -4.89 9.94 -7.05
N GLY A 35 -4.46 11.18 -6.75
CA GLY A 35 -5.00 12.38 -7.37
C GLY A 35 -4.81 13.63 -6.53
N GLU A 36 -5.36 14.73 -6.99
CA GLU A 36 -5.32 16.00 -6.27
C GLU A 36 -5.99 15.88 -4.89
N GLY A 37 -5.27 16.27 -3.83
CA GLY A 37 -5.72 16.11 -2.45
C GLY A 37 -5.73 14.67 -1.91
N LYS A 38 -5.22 13.71 -2.70
CA LYS A 38 -5.13 12.29 -2.36
C LYS A 38 -3.67 11.84 -2.33
N ARG A 39 -3.45 10.53 -2.19
CA ARG A 39 -2.12 9.91 -2.27
C ARG A 39 -1.45 10.21 -3.62
N GLN A 40 -0.16 10.53 -3.62
CA GLN A 40 0.59 10.93 -4.82
C GLN A 40 1.55 9.84 -5.31
N THR A 41 2.06 9.01 -4.41
CA THR A 41 3.11 8.03 -4.67
C THR A 41 2.64 6.60 -4.45
N GLY A 42 3.49 5.63 -4.71
CA GLY A 42 3.15 4.21 -4.62
C GLY A 42 2.41 3.67 -5.84
N TYR A 43 1.92 2.45 -5.73
CA TYR A 43 1.15 1.81 -6.80
C TYR A 43 -0.19 2.50 -7.07
N ASN A 44 -0.81 2.21 -8.19
CA ASN A 44 -2.18 2.61 -8.47
C ASN A 44 -3.13 2.01 -7.43
N GLU A 45 -4.41 2.40 -7.46
CA GLU A 45 -5.38 1.87 -6.52
C GLU A 45 -5.46 0.34 -6.58
N GLU A 46 -5.39 -0.27 -5.41
CA GLU A 46 -5.52 -1.73 -5.22
C GLU A 46 -6.64 -2.01 -4.22
N LYS A 47 -7.85 -2.20 -4.70
CA LYS A 47 -9.05 -2.44 -3.88
C LYS A 47 -9.00 -3.74 -3.09
N TRP A 48 -8.14 -4.67 -3.50
CA TRP A 48 -7.92 -5.99 -2.87
C TRP A 48 -6.82 -5.97 -1.79
N HIS A 49 -6.01 -4.89 -1.67
CA HIS A 49 -4.82 -4.87 -0.83
C HIS A 49 -5.10 -4.19 0.52
N TRP A 50 -5.27 -5.00 1.54
CA TRP A 50 -5.55 -4.56 2.90
C TRP A 50 -4.47 -5.04 3.85
N SER A 51 -3.96 -4.16 4.70
CA SER A 51 -2.98 -4.47 5.73
C SER A 51 -3.61 -4.51 7.11
N TYR A 52 -3.22 -5.52 7.90
CA TYR A 52 -3.59 -5.62 9.30
C TYR A 52 -2.66 -4.74 10.16
N MET A 53 -3.16 -3.60 10.59
CA MET A 53 -2.41 -2.54 11.25
C MET A 53 -1.69 -2.96 12.55
N PRO A 54 -2.27 -3.81 13.42
CA PRO A 54 -1.59 -4.25 14.63
C PRO A 54 -0.24 -4.97 14.40
N LEU A 55 -0.02 -5.48 13.18
CA LEU A 55 1.27 -6.06 12.76
C LEU A 55 2.03 -5.16 11.81
N SER A 56 1.37 -4.65 10.78
CA SER A 56 2.05 -3.93 9.69
C SER A 56 2.68 -2.62 10.15
N SER A 57 2.11 -1.93 11.13
CA SER A 57 2.67 -0.69 11.68
C SER A 57 4.04 -0.92 12.33
N ASP A 58 4.19 -1.98 13.10
CA ASP A 58 5.48 -2.32 13.74
C ASP A 58 6.52 -2.73 12.71
N TYR A 59 6.12 -3.50 11.68
CA TYR A 59 7.03 -3.85 10.59
C TYR A 59 7.45 -2.64 9.77
N LEU A 60 6.53 -1.74 9.45
CA LEU A 60 6.84 -0.53 8.71
C LEU A 60 7.81 0.38 9.49
N LYS A 61 7.60 0.52 10.80
CA LYS A 61 8.51 1.25 11.67
C LYS A 61 9.90 0.64 11.68
N LYS A 62 9.99 -0.67 11.86
CA LYS A 62 11.27 -1.39 11.82
C LYS A 62 11.94 -1.33 10.45
N TYR A 63 11.17 -1.41 9.38
CA TYR A 63 11.69 -1.22 8.03
C TYR A 63 12.36 0.14 7.91
N ASN A 64 11.71 1.20 8.35
CA ASN A 64 12.25 2.57 8.32
C ASN A 64 13.54 2.72 9.16
N GLU A 65 13.65 1.99 10.26
CA GLU A 65 14.81 2.04 11.16
C GLU A 65 16.00 1.23 10.65
N LEU A 66 15.77 0.11 9.97
CA LEU A 66 16.78 -0.91 9.71
C LEU A 66 17.14 -1.07 8.25
N ILE A 67 16.23 -0.80 7.33
CA ILE A 67 16.44 -1.06 5.90
C ILE A 67 16.90 0.20 5.17
N THR A 68 17.93 0.04 4.38
CA THR A 68 18.52 1.08 3.54
C THR A 68 18.64 0.59 2.10
N TYR A 69 19.02 1.46 1.17
CA TYR A 69 19.22 1.05 -0.22
C TYR A 69 20.34 0.01 -0.39
N SER A 70 21.30 -0.07 0.54
CA SER A 70 22.34 -1.11 0.50
C SER A 70 21.79 -2.52 0.72
N ASP A 71 20.62 -2.66 1.34
CA ASP A 71 19.94 -3.94 1.57
C ASP A 71 19.12 -4.38 0.34
N ILE A 72 18.88 -3.47 -0.60
CA ILE A 72 18.13 -3.71 -1.84
C ILE A 72 19.13 -4.12 -2.94
N SER A 73 19.45 -5.39 -3.01
CA SER A 73 20.44 -5.91 -3.96
C SER A 73 20.15 -7.36 -4.34
N GLY A 74 20.92 -7.88 -5.32
CA GLY A 74 20.90 -9.29 -5.70
C GLY A 74 19.82 -9.70 -6.71
N PHE A 75 19.12 -8.74 -7.32
CA PHE A 75 18.17 -8.98 -8.41
C PHE A 75 18.36 -7.95 -9.54
N SER A 76 17.81 -8.26 -10.71
CA SER A 76 17.95 -7.39 -11.89
C SER A 76 17.35 -6.00 -11.62
N ALA A 77 18.09 -4.96 -12.00
CA ALA A 77 17.73 -3.54 -11.83
C ALA A 77 17.72 -3.04 -10.37
N SER A 78 18.23 -3.81 -9.42
CA SER A 78 18.35 -3.35 -8.01
C SER A 78 19.26 -2.11 -7.86
N GLU A 79 20.20 -1.91 -8.78
CA GLU A 79 21.08 -0.74 -8.84
C GLU A 79 20.35 0.59 -9.04
N PHE A 80 19.13 0.56 -9.57
CA PHE A 80 18.30 1.76 -9.77
C PHE A 80 17.39 2.08 -8.58
N ALA A 81 17.38 1.26 -7.53
CA ALA A 81 16.46 1.39 -6.41
C ALA A 81 16.56 2.77 -5.72
N GLU A 82 17.78 3.27 -5.53
CA GLU A 82 18.02 4.56 -4.90
C GLU A 82 17.65 5.72 -5.84
N GLU A 83 18.04 5.67 -7.12
CA GLU A 83 17.70 6.66 -8.12
C GLU A 83 16.18 6.81 -8.28
N LEU A 84 15.46 5.69 -8.28
CA LEU A 84 14.01 5.65 -8.36
C LEU A 84 13.31 5.94 -7.01
N ASN A 85 14.09 6.15 -5.96
CA ASN A 85 13.60 6.46 -4.61
C ASN A 85 12.55 5.45 -4.12
N ILE A 86 12.76 4.16 -4.38
CA ILE A 86 11.77 3.08 -4.21
C ILE A 86 11.25 3.00 -2.77
N ILE A 87 12.11 3.17 -1.77
CA ILE A 87 11.69 3.11 -0.36
C ILE A 87 10.64 4.19 -0.09
N LYS A 88 10.93 5.43 -0.43
CA LYS A 88 10.02 6.55 -0.17
C LYS A 88 8.76 6.50 -1.05
N GLU A 89 8.96 6.24 -2.36
CA GLU A 89 7.88 6.34 -3.35
C GLU A 89 6.92 5.14 -3.32
N PHE A 90 7.39 3.96 -2.89
CA PHE A 90 6.60 2.73 -2.93
C PHE A 90 6.39 2.12 -1.54
N VAL A 91 7.44 1.91 -0.73
CA VAL A 91 7.26 1.32 0.61
C VAL A 91 6.48 2.27 1.52
N PHE A 92 6.81 3.56 1.50
CA PHE A 92 6.10 4.60 2.25
C PHE A 92 5.04 5.35 1.43
N GLY A 93 4.92 5.06 0.13
CA GLY A 93 3.91 5.62 -0.78
C GLY A 93 2.51 5.02 -0.59
N ILE A 94 2.14 4.72 0.63
CA ILE A 94 0.89 4.06 1.04
C ILE A 94 -0.12 5.06 1.62
N SER A 95 -1.35 4.61 1.83
CA SER A 95 -2.39 5.41 2.46
C SER A 95 -1.95 5.92 3.83
N GLY A 96 -2.20 7.18 4.13
CA GLY A 96 -1.93 7.77 5.45
C GLY A 96 -2.64 7.07 6.62
N LYS A 97 -3.71 6.30 6.32
CA LYS A 97 -4.39 5.46 7.31
C LYS A 97 -3.62 4.18 7.67
N CYS A 98 -2.62 3.82 6.84
CA CYS A 98 -1.79 2.63 7.02
C CYS A 98 -0.40 2.93 7.62
N ASN A 99 -0.13 4.17 7.89
CA ASN A 99 1.12 4.63 8.52
C ASN A 99 1.06 4.57 10.05
#